data_9b005faf17ca1f7f3c26d6b520c27564
#
_entry.id   9b005faf17ca1f7f3c26d6b520c27564
#
_cell.length_a   1.000
_cell.length_b   1.000
_cell.length_c   1.000
_cell.angle_alpha   90.00
_cell.angle_beta   90.00
_cell.angle_gamma   90.00
#
_symmetry.space_group_name_H-M   'P 1'
#
loop_
_entity.id
_entity.type
_entity.pdbx_description
1 polymer ?
#
loop_
_entity_poly.entity_id
_entity_poly.type
_entity_poly.pdbx_seq_one_letter_code
_entity_poly.pdbx_strand_id
1 'polypeptide(L)'
;MKKVCRGFVICVLIASLVIFVLHFVMQMQSGLGNGLSARYGKELQALSNELCSEAKNDEEKVMIFYCWIMENIEYDYEFDAFYQHFDVSKTLRTKKGICFDYANLFAAFCRSQNIKCYILDGYLRRDPTVQHAWNRVYMNGEWWNLDVTSDAISSRKGDSLYGFHEIASYDAESEEFVITRIY
;
A
#
# COMPACT_ATOMS: atom_id res chain seq x y z
N MET A 1 -12.77 41.79 -31.21
CA MET A 1 -12.31 41.61 -29.82
C MET A 1 -12.99 40.46 -29.09
N LYS A 2 -14.33 40.25 -29.12
CA LYS A 2 -15.00 39.14 -28.38
C LYS A 2 -14.60 37.71 -28.79
N LYS A 3 -14.21 37.44 -30.06
CA LYS A 3 -13.78 36.10 -30.52
C LYS A 3 -12.39 35.71 -30.02
N VAL A 4 -11.46 36.65 -29.93
CA VAL A 4 -10.10 36.42 -29.41
C VAL A 4 -10.14 36.09 -27.91
N CYS A 5 -10.98 36.76 -27.14
CA CYS A 5 -11.14 36.50 -25.72
C CYS A 5 -11.71 35.10 -25.42
N ARG A 6 -12.66 34.60 -26.24
CA ARG A 6 -13.20 33.23 -26.12
C ARG A 6 -12.16 32.17 -26.39
N GLY A 7 -11.33 32.31 -27.45
CA GLY A 7 -10.25 31.38 -27.75
C GLY A 7 -9.22 31.27 -26.63
N PHE A 8 -8.83 32.43 -26.05
CA PHE A 8 -7.88 32.46 -24.93
C PHE A 8 -8.45 31.77 -23.67
N VAL A 9 -9.71 32.01 -23.33
CA VAL A 9 -10.36 31.34 -22.19
C VAL A 9 -10.42 29.82 -22.38
N ILE A 10 -10.74 29.35 -23.58
CA ILE A 10 -10.78 27.91 -23.89
C ILE A 10 -9.39 27.30 -23.76
N CYS A 11 -8.34 27.96 -24.26
CA CYS A 11 -6.95 27.48 -24.11
C CYS A 11 -6.52 27.37 -22.65
N VAL A 12 -6.87 28.35 -21.82
CA VAL A 12 -6.57 28.32 -20.36
C VAL A 12 -7.29 27.18 -19.68
N LEU A 13 -8.56 26.93 -19.99
CA LEU A 13 -9.33 25.82 -19.40
C LEU A 13 -8.78 24.46 -19.81
N ILE A 14 -8.38 24.29 -21.09
CA ILE A 14 -7.75 23.05 -21.56
C ILE A 14 -6.41 22.84 -20.86
N ALA A 15 -5.57 23.87 -20.75
CA ALA A 15 -4.27 23.77 -20.07
C ALA A 15 -4.45 23.40 -18.59
N SER A 16 -5.43 24.00 -17.90
CA SER A 16 -5.75 23.68 -16.51
C SER A 16 -6.22 22.23 -16.34
N LEU A 17 -7.06 21.76 -17.26
CA LEU A 17 -7.53 20.36 -17.25
C LEU A 17 -6.38 19.38 -17.49
N VAL A 18 -5.49 19.68 -18.43
CA VAL A 18 -4.31 18.84 -18.71
C VAL A 18 -3.39 18.79 -17.50
N ILE A 19 -3.10 19.91 -16.85
CA ILE A 19 -2.29 19.99 -15.64
C ILE A 19 -2.94 19.18 -14.51
N PHE A 20 -4.25 19.30 -14.32
CA PHE A 20 -5.00 18.53 -13.33
C PHE A 20 -4.92 17.02 -13.59
N VAL A 21 -5.13 16.59 -14.84
CA VAL A 21 -5.02 15.16 -15.22
C VAL A 21 -3.61 14.64 -15.03
N LEU A 22 -2.58 15.41 -15.44
CA LEU A 22 -1.18 15.02 -15.23
C LEU A 22 -0.85 14.91 -13.74
N HIS A 23 -1.27 15.87 -12.93
CA HIS A 23 -1.08 15.82 -11.48
C HIS A 23 -1.78 14.61 -10.85
N PHE A 24 -3.01 14.34 -11.26
CA PHE A 24 -3.78 13.17 -10.81
C PHE A 24 -3.10 11.85 -11.20
N VAL A 25 -2.63 11.71 -12.45
CA VAL A 25 -1.89 10.53 -12.91
C VAL A 25 -0.57 10.37 -12.15
N MET A 26 0.17 11.45 -11.93
CA MET A 26 1.40 11.42 -11.13
C MET A 26 1.15 10.99 -9.68
N GLN A 27 0.08 11.45 -9.05
CA GLN A 27 -0.31 10.98 -7.72
C GLN A 27 -0.67 9.50 -7.69
N MET A 28 -1.36 9.01 -8.72
CA MET A 28 -1.68 7.58 -8.85
C MET A 28 -0.45 6.69 -9.00
N GLN A 29 0.62 7.22 -9.62
CA GLN A 29 1.88 6.49 -9.82
C GLN A 29 2.89 6.69 -8.69
N SER A 30 2.67 7.62 -7.80
CA SER A 30 3.65 8.01 -6.76
C SER A 30 3.66 7.12 -5.51
N GLY A 31 2.78 6.11 -5.42
CA GLY A 31 2.62 5.32 -4.20
C GLY A 31 2.09 6.14 -3.01
N LEU A 32 1.55 7.33 -3.27
CA LEU A 32 1.02 8.25 -2.27
C LEU A 32 -0.47 8.51 -2.49
N GLY A 33 -1.14 8.82 -1.40
CA GLY A 33 -2.52 9.29 -1.40
C GLY A 33 -3.58 8.19 -1.54
N ASN A 34 -4.82 8.61 -1.43
CA ASN A 34 -6.00 7.75 -1.50
C ASN A 34 -6.44 7.59 -2.96
N GLY A 35 -5.78 6.70 -3.69
CA GLY A 35 -5.97 6.45 -5.13
C GLY A 35 -6.90 5.28 -5.44
N LEU A 36 -6.64 4.58 -6.56
CA LEU A 36 -7.39 3.39 -6.96
C LEU A 36 -7.06 2.16 -6.11
N SER A 37 -5.80 2.04 -5.65
CA SER A 37 -5.35 1.00 -4.72
C SER A 37 -5.27 1.56 -3.30
N ALA A 38 -5.35 0.70 -2.29
CA ALA A 38 -5.29 1.07 -0.88
C ALA A 38 -6.29 2.20 -0.53
N ARG A 39 -7.52 2.10 -1.04
CA ARG A 39 -8.56 3.10 -0.76
C ARG A 39 -9.00 3.02 0.69
N TYR A 40 -9.02 4.17 1.34
CA TYR A 40 -9.39 4.29 2.74
C TYR A 40 -10.34 5.45 2.98
N GLY A 41 -11.17 5.33 4.01
CA GLY A 41 -12.10 6.34 4.47
C GLY A 41 -11.62 7.07 5.74
N LYS A 42 -12.53 7.87 6.31
CA LYS A 42 -12.26 8.65 7.52
C LYS A 42 -11.91 7.79 8.74
N GLU A 43 -12.44 6.57 8.80
CA GLU A 43 -12.19 5.63 9.90
C GLU A 43 -10.71 5.25 9.98
N LEU A 44 -10.10 4.81 8.86
CA LEU A 44 -8.68 4.49 8.82
C LEU A 44 -7.83 5.75 9.06
N GLN A 45 -8.22 6.90 8.49
CA GLN A 45 -7.49 8.15 8.71
C GLN A 45 -7.46 8.55 10.18
N ALA A 46 -8.59 8.41 10.89
CA ALA A 46 -8.66 8.70 12.33
C ALA A 46 -7.81 7.74 13.14
N LEU A 47 -7.92 6.42 12.87
CA LEU A 47 -7.11 5.40 13.53
C LEU A 47 -5.61 5.61 13.27
N SER A 48 -5.22 5.90 12.04
CA SER A 48 -3.83 6.20 11.67
C SER A 48 -3.28 7.40 12.45
N ASN A 49 -4.06 8.47 12.57
CA ASN A 49 -3.66 9.66 13.33
C ASN A 49 -3.52 9.36 14.82
N GLU A 50 -4.42 8.56 15.38
CA GLU A 50 -4.38 8.13 16.78
C GLU A 50 -3.12 7.29 17.06
N LEU A 51 -2.89 6.26 16.25
CA LEU A 51 -1.74 5.35 16.40
C LEU A 51 -0.40 6.10 16.31
N CYS A 52 -0.31 7.08 15.42
CA CYS A 52 0.93 7.83 15.17
C CYS A 52 1.06 9.12 15.98
N SER A 53 0.18 9.36 16.97
CA SER A 53 0.13 10.64 17.70
C SER A 53 1.45 11.03 18.35
N GLU A 54 2.27 10.05 18.76
CA GLU A 54 3.57 10.26 19.39
C GLU A 54 4.77 9.86 18.53
N ALA A 55 4.52 9.37 17.30
CA ALA A 55 5.58 8.96 16.38
C ALA A 55 6.39 10.17 15.88
N LYS A 56 7.71 10.07 15.95
CA LYS A 56 8.64 11.17 15.68
C LYS A 56 9.10 11.24 14.24
N ASN A 57 9.01 10.12 13.51
CA ASN A 57 9.50 9.99 12.14
C ASN A 57 8.70 8.93 11.38
N ASP A 58 8.95 8.81 10.08
CA ASP A 58 8.21 7.88 9.23
C ASP A 58 8.52 6.41 9.53
N GLU A 59 9.73 6.09 9.99
CA GLU A 59 10.10 4.72 10.40
C GLU A 59 9.28 4.26 11.60
N GLU A 60 9.14 5.11 12.63
CA GLU A 60 8.29 4.80 13.78
C GLU A 60 6.83 4.58 13.38
N LYS A 61 6.29 5.42 12.46
CA LYS A 61 4.92 5.24 11.95
C LYS A 61 4.76 3.92 11.20
N VAL A 62 5.70 3.61 10.32
CA VAL A 62 5.72 2.36 9.54
C VAL A 62 5.75 1.16 10.48
N MET A 63 6.60 1.16 11.52
CA MET A 63 6.68 0.11 12.52
C MET A 63 5.37 -0.04 13.30
N ILE A 64 4.76 1.07 13.72
CA ILE A 64 3.47 1.07 14.42
C ILE A 64 2.39 0.40 13.56
N PHE A 65 2.28 0.75 12.29
CA PHE A 65 1.30 0.14 11.38
C PHE A 65 1.57 -1.34 11.15
N TYR A 66 2.83 -1.70 10.99
CA TYR A 66 3.26 -3.07 10.81
C TYR A 66 2.84 -3.95 11.98
N CYS A 67 3.22 -3.56 13.20
CA CYS A 67 2.87 -4.26 14.43
C CYS A 67 1.35 -4.30 14.63
N TRP A 68 0.65 -3.17 14.41
CA TRP A 68 -0.79 -3.13 14.57
C TRP A 68 -1.49 -4.13 13.65
N ILE A 69 -1.07 -4.26 12.38
CA ILE A 69 -1.65 -5.23 11.44
C ILE A 69 -1.36 -6.66 11.90
N MET A 70 -0.13 -6.96 12.29
CA MET A 70 0.26 -8.28 12.79
C MET A 70 -0.61 -8.72 13.98
N GLU A 71 -0.93 -7.80 14.88
CA GLU A 71 -1.70 -8.08 16.09
C GLU A 71 -3.21 -8.17 15.84
N ASN A 72 -3.72 -7.36 14.92
CA ASN A 72 -5.16 -7.12 14.77
C ASN A 72 -5.81 -7.80 13.56
N ILE A 73 -5.04 -8.30 12.58
CA ILE A 73 -5.59 -8.93 11.36
C ILE A 73 -5.25 -10.41 11.36
N GLU A 74 -6.25 -11.26 11.23
CA GLU A 74 -6.10 -12.71 11.07
C GLU A 74 -6.05 -13.11 9.60
N TYR A 75 -5.22 -14.11 9.26
CA TYR A 75 -5.19 -14.63 7.89
C TYR A 75 -6.45 -15.46 7.60
N ASP A 76 -7.12 -15.13 6.50
CA ASP A 76 -8.35 -15.79 6.07
C ASP A 76 -8.03 -16.97 5.15
N TYR A 77 -7.94 -18.17 5.73
CA TYR A 77 -7.67 -19.41 4.99
C TYR A 77 -8.91 -19.93 4.23
N GLU A 78 -10.09 -19.39 4.50
CA GLU A 78 -11.36 -19.78 3.88
C GLU A 78 -11.75 -18.87 2.71
N PHE A 79 -10.88 -17.90 2.36
CA PHE A 79 -11.16 -16.92 1.34
C PHE A 79 -11.27 -17.55 -0.05
N ASP A 80 -12.40 -17.30 -0.74
CA ASP A 80 -12.56 -17.67 -2.15
C ASP A 80 -11.94 -16.57 -3.06
N ALA A 81 -10.91 -16.94 -3.81
CA ALA A 81 -9.88 -16.09 -4.42
C ALA A 81 -10.37 -15.11 -5.53
N PHE A 82 -11.67 -14.98 -5.78
CA PHE A 82 -12.18 -14.20 -6.92
C PHE A 82 -12.28 -12.68 -6.73
N TYR A 83 -12.08 -12.13 -5.52
CA TYR A 83 -12.28 -10.70 -5.26
C TYR A 83 -11.12 -10.06 -4.51
N GLN A 84 -10.23 -9.39 -5.24
CA GLN A 84 -9.29 -8.41 -4.67
C GLN A 84 -10.06 -7.11 -4.40
N HIS A 85 -10.15 -6.71 -3.14
CA HIS A 85 -10.77 -5.45 -2.75
C HIS A 85 -9.70 -4.38 -2.51
N PHE A 86 -9.71 -3.32 -3.31
CA PHE A 86 -8.81 -2.17 -3.11
C PHE A 86 -9.29 -1.22 -2.01
N ASP A 87 -10.48 -1.44 -1.45
CA ASP A 87 -11.02 -0.70 -0.32
C ASP A 87 -10.76 -1.46 0.98
N VAL A 88 -9.96 -0.87 1.85
CA VAL A 88 -9.51 -1.50 3.10
C VAL A 88 -10.57 -1.56 4.20
N SER A 89 -11.73 -0.92 4.00
CA SER A 89 -12.80 -0.84 5.01
C SER A 89 -13.33 -2.21 5.43
N LYS A 90 -13.34 -3.18 4.50
CA LYS A 90 -13.75 -4.55 4.81
C LYS A 90 -12.75 -5.18 5.78
N THR A 91 -11.46 -5.20 5.43
CA THR A 91 -10.40 -5.79 6.25
C THR A 91 -10.32 -5.13 7.62
N LEU A 92 -10.41 -3.79 7.66
CA LEU A 92 -10.41 -3.03 8.91
C LEU A 92 -11.57 -3.44 9.84
N ARG A 93 -12.77 -3.68 9.29
CA ARG A 93 -13.97 -4.06 10.05
C ARG A 93 -13.99 -5.54 10.45
N THR A 94 -13.65 -6.44 9.51
CA THR A 94 -13.73 -7.90 9.74
C THR A 94 -12.52 -8.44 10.50
N LYS A 95 -11.41 -7.70 10.51
CA LYS A 95 -10.13 -8.12 11.07
C LYS A 95 -9.57 -9.41 10.43
N LYS A 96 -9.99 -9.69 9.19
CA LYS A 96 -9.56 -10.86 8.41
C LYS A 96 -9.21 -10.47 6.98
N GLY A 97 -8.23 -11.16 6.39
CA GLY A 97 -7.85 -10.98 5.01
C GLY A 97 -6.75 -11.92 4.55
N ILE A 98 -6.52 -11.94 3.24
CA ILE A 98 -5.41 -12.65 2.59
C ILE A 98 -4.19 -11.73 2.42
N CYS A 99 -3.09 -12.22 1.85
CA CYS A 99 -1.86 -11.43 1.64
C CYS A 99 -2.12 -10.07 0.95
N PHE A 100 -3.00 -10.05 -0.06
CA PHE A 100 -3.36 -8.81 -0.74
C PHE A 100 -4.06 -7.81 0.19
N ASP A 101 -4.95 -8.27 1.08
CA ASP A 101 -5.65 -7.42 2.04
C ASP A 101 -4.70 -6.83 3.09
N TYR A 102 -3.72 -7.61 3.54
CA TYR A 102 -2.65 -7.16 4.43
C TYR A 102 -1.82 -6.06 3.77
N ALA A 103 -1.32 -6.33 2.56
CA ALA A 103 -0.52 -5.38 1.80
C ALA A 103 -1.30 -4.10 1.47
N ASN A 104 -2.59 -4.23 1.14
CA ASN A 104 -3.49 -3.13 0.84
C ASN A 104 -3.74 -2.25 2.08
N LEU A 105 -4.01 -2.87 3.23
CA LEU A 105 -4.22 -2.16 4.49
C LEU A 105 -2.95 -1.43 4.96
N PHE A 106 -1.78 -2.08 4.86
CA PHE A 106 -0.51 -1.47 5.20
C PHE A 106 -0.20 -0.26 4.30
N ALA A 107 -0.41 -0.39 2.98
CA ALA A 107 -0.24 0.74 2.07
C ALA A 107 -1.22 1.88 2.37
N ALA A 108 -2.46 1.57 2.76
CA ALA A 108 -3.45 2.58 3.15
C ALA A 108 -3.02 3.34 4.41
N PHE A 109 -2.53 2.67 5.44
CA PHE A 109 -1.96 3.30 6.62
C PHE A 109 -0.78 4.21 6.29
N CYS A 110 0.21 3.72 5.54
CA CYS A 110 1.37 4.52 5.12
C CYS A 110 0.92 5.77 4.34
N ARG A 111 0.07 5.60 3.32
CA ARG A 111 -0.40 6.69 2.47
C ARG A 111 -1.25 7.71 3.22
N SER A 112 -2.00 7.30 4.25
CA SER A 112 -2.76 8.21 5.12
C SER A 112 -1.87 9.17 5.91
N GLN A 113 -0.60 8.82 6.10
CA GLN A 113 0.44 9.63 6.74
C GLN A 113 1.44 10.22 5.73
N ASN A 114 1.10 10.25 4.43
CA ASN A 114 1.94 10.74 3.34
C ASN A 114 3.26 9.96 3.15
N ILE A 115 3.34 8.71 3.62
CA ILE A 115 4.47 7.82 3.40
C ILE A 115 4.26 7.08 2.08
N LYS A 116 5.25 7.12 1.18
CA LYS A 116 5.19 6.42 -0.10
C LYS A 116 5.21 4.92 0.12
N CYS A 117 4.18 4.23 -0.37
CA CYS A 117 4.06 2.79 -0.24
C CYS A 117 3.36 2.20 -1.47
N TYR A 118 4.03 1.26 -2.12
CA TYR A 118 3.48 0.44 -3.19
C TYR A 118 2.99 -0.90 -2.66
N ILE A 119 1.99 -1.45 -3.33
CA ILE A 119 1.61 -2.84 -3.21
C ILE A 119 2.26 -3.57 -4.37
N LEU A 120 2.99 -4.62 -4.08
CA LEU A 120 3.60 -5.52 -5.06
C LEU A 120 2.79 -6.80 -5.08
N ASP A 121 2.43 -7.26 -6.27
CA ASP A 121 1.70 -8.51 -6.51
C ASP A 121 2.51 -9.37 -7.48
N GLY A 122 2.65 -10.64 -7.16
CA GLY A 122 3.50 -11.54 -7.92
C GLY A 122 3.27 -13.00 -7.56
N TYR A 123 4.25 -13.83 -7.87
CA TYR A 123 4.23 -15.26 -7.55
C TYR A 123 5.61 -15.78 -7.15
N LEU A 124 5.63 -16.88 -6.42
CA LEU A 124 6.88 -17.59 -6.09
C LEU A 124 7.54 -18.13 -7.38
N ARG A 125 8.81 -17.81 -7.62
CA ARG A 125 9.52 -18.24 -8.83
C ARG A 125 9.58 -19.76 -8.96
N ARG A 126 9.80 -20.46 -7.83
CA ARG A 126 9.86 -21.94 -7.77
C ARG A 126 8.50 -22.62 -7.92
N ASP A 127 7.40 -21.88 -7.65
CA ASP A 127 6.03 -22.37 -7.79
C ASP A 127 5.10 -21.22 -8.23
N PRO A 128 4.92 -21.01 -9.54
CA PRO A 128 4.09 -19.93 -10.05
C PRO A 128 2.58 -20.02 -9.69
N THR A 129 2.15 -21.12 -9.09
CA THR A 129 0.77 -21.27 -8.60
C THR A 129 0.57 -20.53 -7.27
N VAL A 130 1.65 -20.26 -6.54
CA VAL A 130 1.63 -19.51 -5.28
C VAL A 130 1.69 -18.02 -5.55
N GLN A 131 0.50 -17.40 -5.59
CA GLN A 131 0.35 -15.95 -5.69
C GLN A 131 0.61 -15.31 -4.32
N HIS A 132 1.28 -14.13 -4.33
CA HIS A 132 1.59 -13.40 -3.10
C HIS A 132 1.57 -11.90 -3.33
N ALA A 133 1.24 -11.14 -2.26
CA ALA A 133 1.29 -9.69 -2.26
C ALA A 133 2.03 -9.18 -1.02
N TRP A 134 2.86 -8.15 -1.22
CA TRP A 134 3.66 -7.51 -0.17
C TRP A 134 3.81 -6.02 -0.45
N ASN A 135 4.63 -5.30 0.32
CA ASN A 135 4.77 -3.87 0.18
C ASN A 135 6.20 -3.43 -0.11
N ARG A 136 6.30 -2.29 -0.79
CA ARG A 136 7.53 -1.53 -0.94
C ARG A 136 7.29 -0.14 -0.40
N VAL A 137 7.94 0.21 0.70
CA VAL A 137 7.78 1.48 1.42
C VAL A 137 9.05 2.31 1.36
N TYR A 138 8.89 3.64 1.22
CA TYR A 138 10.01 4.57 1.23
C TYR A 138 10.16 5.19 2.61
N MET A 139 11.29 4.93 3.27
CA MET A 139 11.62 5.50 4.57
C MET A 139 13.13 5.70 4.70
N ASN A 140 13.56 6.72 5.42
CA ASN A 140 14.97 7.05 5.65
C ASN A 140 15.81 7.26 4.37
N GLY A 141 15.17 7.68 3.27
CA GLY A 141 15.85 7.91 1.99
C GLY A 141 15.98 6.67 1.10
N GLU A 142 15.48 5.52 1.51
CA GLU A 142 15.61 4.23 0.84
C GLU A 142 14.26 3.51 0.66
N TRP A 143 14.22 2.56 -0.26
CA TRP A 143 13.09 1.68 -0.48
C TRP A 143 13.28 0.34 0.23
N TRP A 144 12.31 -0.01 1.07
CA TRP A 144 12.27 -1.25 1.84
C TRP A 144 11.14 -2.14 1.35
N ASN A 145 11.43 -3.44 1.16
CA ASN A 145 10.40 -4.44 0.86
C ASN A 145 9.99 -5.12 2.17
N LEU A 146 8.69 -5.07 2.50
CA LEU A 146 8.14 -5.58 3.74
C LEU A 146 7.00 -6.55 3.47
N ASP A 147 6.99 -7.68 4.15
CA ASP A 147 5.93 -8.69 4.07
C ASP A 147 5.26 -8.89 5.44
N VAL A 148 4.33 -8.01 5.76
CA VAL A 148 3.59 -8.08 7.01
C VAL A 148 2.75 -9.37 7.15
N THR A 149 2.35 -9.99 6.03
CA THR A 149 1.59 -11.24 6.03
C THR A 149 2.43 -12.41 6.53
N SER A 150 3.62 -12.58 5.96
CA SER A 150 4.53 -13.67 6.34
C SER A 150 4.91 -13.56 7.80
N ASP A 151 5.22 -12.36 8.28
CA ASP A 151 5.57 -12.14 9.68
C ASP A 151 4.38 -12.36 10.63
N ALA A 152 3.17 -11.93 10.25
CA ALA A 152 1.98 -12.17 11.04
C ALA A 152 1.66 -13.67 11.19
N ILE A 153 1.82 -14.45 10.11
CA ILE A 153 1.62 -15.90 10.12
C ILE A 153 2.69 -16.60 10.96
N SER A 154 3.96 -16.23 10.78
CA SER A 154 5.10 -16.82 11.50
C SER A 154 5.02 -16.53 13.00
N SER A 155 4.75 -15.29 13.39
CA SER A 155 4.59 -14.88 14.78
C SER A 155 3.52 -15.69 15.52
N ARG A 156 2.39 -15.97 14.87
CA ARG A 156 1.30 -16.77 15.47
C ARG A 156 1.63 -18.25 15.61
N LYS A 157 2.59 -18.75 14.81
CA LYS A 157 3.11 -20.12 14.96
C LYS A 157 4.17 -20.25 16.05
N GLY A 158 4.55 -19.15 16.70
CA GLY A 158 5.58 -19.12 17.73
C GLY A 158 7.00 -19.01 17.18
N ASP A 159 7.15 -18.80 15.88
CA ASP A 159 8.42 -18.44 15.26
C ASP A 159 8.66 -16.96 15.56
N SER A 160 9.60 -16.66 16.47
CA SER A 160 9.86 -15.29 16.92
C SER A 160 10.60 -14.52 15.84
N LEU A 161 9.85 -13.88 14.96
CA LEU A 161 10.33 -12.84 14.05
C LEU A 161 9.76 -11.51 14.53
N TYR A 162 10.33 -10.97 15.62
CA TYR A 162 10.15 -9.55 15.96
C TYR A 162 11.20 -8.75 15.20
N GLY A 163 10.81 -8.21 14.09
CA GLY A 163 11.63 -7.33 13.26
C GLY A 163 10.98 -7.19 11.90
N PHE A 164 11.24 -6.10 11.22
CA PHE A 164 10.94 -6.03 9.81
C PHE A 164 11.60 -7.21 9.11
N HIS A 165 10.81 -8.15 8.61
CA HIS A 165 11.33 -9.08 7.65
C HIS A 165 11.57 -8.29 6.36
N GLU A 166 12.79 -7.73 6.25
CA GLU A 166 13.24 -7.22 4.97
C GLU A 166 13.30 -8.40 4.02
N ILE A 167 12.34 -8.46 3.12
CA ILE A 167 12.49 -9.32 1.96
C ILE A 167 13.67 -8.72 1.20
N ALA A 168 14.83 -9.40 1.26
CA ALA A 168 16.10 -8.99 0.70
C ALA A 168 15.89 -8.27 -0.65
N SER A 169 16.55 -7.15 -0.83
CA SER A 169 16.42 -6.20 -1.92
C SER A 169 16.02 -6.87 -3.24
N TYR A 170 14.79 -6.59 -3.70
CA TYR A 170 14.33 -7.04 -4.99
C TYR A 170 15.04 -6.26 -6.09
N ASP A 171 16.25 -6.65 -6.38
CA ASP A 171 16.71 -6.60 -7.75
C ASP A 171 15.83 -7.57 -8.56
N ALA A 172 15.60 -7.27 -9.83
CA ALA A 172 14.81 -8.11 -10.74
C ALA A 172 15.34 -9.56 -10.86
N GLU A 173 16.40 -9.87 -10.16
CA GLU A 173 17.13 -11.13 -10.06
C GLU A 173 16.90 -11.89 -8.73
N SER A 174 16.02 -11.40 -7.82
CA SER A 174 15.76 -12.17 -6.60
C SER A 174 15.21 -13.54 -6.96
N GLU A 175 15.83 -14.59 -6.42
CA GLU A 175 15.49 -15.97 -6.77
C GLU A 175 14.11 -16.41 -6.26
N GLU A 176 13.47 -15.63 -5.39
CA GLU A 176 12.29 -16.06 -4.64
C GLU A 176 10.96 -15.66 -5.28
N PHE A 177 10.76 -14.40 -5.71
CA PHE A 177 9.49 -13.91 -6.25
C PHE A 177 9.63 -13.24 -7.62
N VAL A 178 8.58 -13.30 -8.42
CA VAL A 178 8.43 -12.56 -9.67
C VAL A 178 7.32 -11.53 -9.49
N ILE A 179 7.66 -10.24 -9.63
CA ILE A 179 6.68 -9.15 -9.56
C ILE A 179 5.91 -9.11 -10.89
N THR A 180 4.59 -9.14 -10.81
CA THR A 180 3.71 -9.04 -11.99
C THR A 180 2.99 -7.71 -12.05
N ARG A 181 2.70 -7.09 -10.89
CA ARG A 181 2.00 -5.80 -10.80
C ARG A 181 2.52 -4.97 -9.64
N ILE A 182 2.45 -3.63 -9.82
CA ILE A 182 2.77 -2.63 -8.80
C ILE A 182 1.59 -1.64 -8.73
N TYR A 183 1.08 -1.39 -7.54
CA TYR A 183 -0.05 -0.49 -7.29
C TYR A 183 0.32 0.70 -6.40
#